data_e3d13ced7df38bac8eeff45151b31f92
#
_entry.id   e3d13ced7df38bac8eeff45151b31f92
#
_cell.length_a   1.000
_cell.length_b   1.000
_cell.length_c   1.000
_cell.angle_alpha   90.00
_cell.angle_beta   90.00
_cell.angle_gamma   90.00
#
_symmetry.space_group_name_H-M   'P 1'
#
loop_
_entity.id
_entity.type
_entity.pdbx_description
1 polymer ?
#
loop_
_entity_poly.entity_id
_entity_poly.type
_entity_poly.pdbx_seq_one_letter_code
_entity_poly.pdbx_strand_id
1 'polypeptide(L)'
;MGAGHLPGTALPVGGENTHCVLAAHRGLPSARLFSDIDQLEEGNMIYLHILGEVHAYRVENILPMVPKDDFETLNKALRILHGQDWLSLMTCTPYGVNTHRLIVQAKRVTYNGEDDAPTQPVQAVIHYTARSFRRAYTLYIGAAVIILLVVVLILRRRKKRHSPKQ
;
A
#
# COMPACT_ATOMS: atom_id res chain seq x y z
N MET A 1 5.17 19.50 11.81
CA MET A 1 5.70 18.89 10.56
C MET A 1 4.51 18.22 9.85
N GLY A 2 4.35 18.33 8.55
CA GLY A 2 3.17 17.83 7.81
C GLY A 2 3.52 17.47 6.38
N ALA A 3 2.49 17.20 5.57
CA ALA A 3 2.64 17.10 4.12
C ALA A 3 2.87 18.50 3.53
N GLY A 4 3.80 18.61 2.59
CA GLY A 4 4.11 19.83 1.86
C GLY A 4 3.54 19.77 0.45
N HIS A 5 3.13 20.92 -0.08
CA HIS A 5 2.79 21.07 -1.48
C HIS A 5 4.06 21.14 -2.34
N LEU A 6 4.08 20.40 -3.44
CA LEU A 6 5.23 20.40 -4.37
C LEU A 6 5.20 21.66 -5.24
N PRO A 7 6.22 22.52 -5.19
CA PRO A 7 6.29 23.72 -6.03
C PRO A 7 6.17 23.40 -7.52
N GLY A 8 5.44 24.23 -8.26
CA GLY A 8 5.19 24.04 -9.69
C GLY A 8 3.97 23.19 -10.03
N THR A 9 3.28 22.63 -9.02
CA THR A 9 1.99 21.93 -9.19
C THR A 9 0.83 22.82 -8.74
N ALA A 10 -0.41 22.42 -9.05
CA ALA A 10 -1.59 23.18 -8.63
C ALA A 10 -1.78 23.13 -7.11
N LEU A 11 -2.34 24.19 -6.53
CA LEU A 11 -2.73 24.20 -5.12
C LEU A 11 -3.84 23.16 -4.85
N PRO A 12 -3.98 22.67 -3.61
CA PRO A 12 -4.94 21.60 -3.28
C PRO A 12 -6.40 22.06 -3.22
N VAL A 13 -6.74 23.14 -3.92
CA VAL A 13 -8.10 23.66 -4.01
C VAL A 13 -8.97 23.01 -5.10
N GLY A 14 -8.36 22.13 -5.89
CA GLY A 14 -9.03 21.44 -6.99
C GLY A 14 -9.40 22.33 -8.16
N GLY A 15 -10.11 21.76 -9.13
CA GLY A 15 -10.61 22.43 -10.32
C GLY A 15 -10.20 21.72 -11.62
N GLU A 16 -10.87 22.07 -12.71
CA GLU A 16 -10.50 21.55 -14.02
C GLU A 16 -9.09 21.97 -14.43
N ASN A 17 -8.38 21.06 -15.09
CA ASN A 17 -6.99 21.27 -15.51
C ASN A 17 -6.02 21.51 -14.34
N THR A 18 -6.26 20.87 -13.20
CA THR A 18 -5.38 20.94 -12.05
C THR A 18 -4.75 19.58 -11.73
N HIS A 19 -3.52 19.61 -11.23
CA HIS A 19 -2.86 18.46 -10.65
C HIS A 19 -2.07 18.93 -9.42
N CYS A 20 -2.61 18.66 -8.25
CA CYS A 20 -1.97 18.95 -6.98
C CYS A 20 -1.06 17.78 -6.58
N VAL A 21 0.15 18.09 -6.15
CA VAL A 21 1.07 17.07 -5.59
C VAL A 21 1.39 17.44 -4.15
N LEU A 22 1.06 16.53 -3.25
CA LEU A 22 1.42 16.59 -1.84
C LEU A 22 2.54 15.59 -1.55
N ALA A 23 3.59 16.06 -0.92
CA ALA A 23 4.73 15.23 -0.56
C ALA A 23 4.94 15.22 0.96
N ALA A 24 5.27 14.06 1.50
CA ALA A 24 5.64 13.94 2.90
C ALA A 24 6.67 12.84 3.11
N HIS A 25 7.36 12.92 4.23
CA HIS A 25 8.33 11.91 4.64
C HIS A 25 7.69 10.55 4.93
N ARG A 26 8.49 9.52 4.71
CA ARG A 26 8.21 8.14 5.13
C ARG A 26 9.29 7.71 6.12
N GLY A 27 8.86 7.09 7.24
CA GLY A 27 9.78 6.49 8.19
C GLY A 27 10.43 7.45 9.17
N LEU A 28 9.81 8.59 9.46
CA LEU A 28 10.25 9.45 10.55
C LEU A 28 9.83 8.86 11.90
N PRO A 29 10.75 8.72 12.88
CA PRO A 29 10.39 8.19 14.20
C PRO A 29 9.35 9.05 14.95
N SER A 30 9.31 10.35 14.67
CA SER A 30 8.47 11.33 15.36
C SER A 30 7.11 11.57 14.72
N ALA A 31 6.85 11.07 13.49
CA ALA A 31 5.59 11.32 12.79
C ALA A 31 5.33 10.28 11.68
N ARG A 32 4.11 9.74 11.65
CA ARG A 32 3.73 8.75 10.62
C ARG A 32 3.69 9.34 9.22
N LEU A 33 3.15 10.55 9.04
CA LEU A 33 2.98 11.23 7.77
C LEU A 33 2.54 10.27 6.64
N PHE A 34 3.34 10.12 5.57
CA PHE A 34 3.06 9.21 4.45
C PHE A 34 3.72 7.83 4.59
N SER A 35 3.93 7.36 5.83
CA SER A 35 4.56 6.05 6.06
C SER A 35 3.73 4.88 5.53
N ASP A 36 2.42 5.03 5.50
CA ASP A 36 1.48 3.94 5.18
C ASP A 36 0.77 4.12 3.82
N ILE A 37 1.16 5.09 2.98
CA ILE A 37 0.50 5.29 1.68
C ILE A 37 0.77 4.16 0.68
N ASP A 38 1.71 3.28 0.95
CA ASP A 38 1.94 2.04 0.22
C ASP A 38 0.87 0.96 0.45
N GLN A 39 -0.01 1.17 1.42
CA GLN A 39 -1.16 0.30 1.67
C GLN A 39 -2.40 0.73 0.87
N LEU A 40 -2.35 1.88 0.19
CA LEU A 40 -3.42 2.31 -0.69
C LEU A 40 -3.48 1.41 -1.93
N GLU A 41 -4.71 1.12 -2.34
CA GLU A 41 -5.05 0.35 -3.53
C GLU A 41 -5.90 1.18 -4.48
N GLU A 42 -5.94 0.82 -5.76
CA GLU A 42 -6.86 1.43 -6.73
C GLU A 42 -8.31 1.32 -6.23
N GLY A 43 -9.06 2.40 -6.33
CA GLY A 43 -10.42 2.50 -5.81
C GLY A 43 -10.53 3.05 -4.37
N ASN A 44 -9.43 3.10 -3.60
CA ASN A 44 -9.44 3.72 -2.27
C ASN A 44 -9.73 5.22 -2.37
N MET A 45 -10.32 5.78 -1.31
CA MET A 45 -10.68 7.19 -1.25
C MET A 45 -9.65 7.99 -0.46
N ILE A 46 -9.38 9.21 -0.92
CA ILE A 46 -8.55 10.21 -0.26
C ILE A 46 -9.41 11.47 -0.08
N TYR A 47 -9.44 12.00 1.13
CA TYR A 47 -10.21 13.20 1.46
C TYR A 47 -9.27 14.33 1.88
N LEU A 48 -9.40 15.47 1.24
CA LEU A 48 -8.70 16.70 1.61
C LEU A 48 -9.72 17.68 2.23
N HIS A 49 -9.49 18.06 3.47
CA HIS A 49 -10.27 19.07 4.17
C HIS A 49 -9.61 20.43 4.00
N ILE A 50 -10.21 21.33 3.25
CA ILE A 50 -9.64 22.61 2.87
C ILE A 50 -10.66 23.71 3.06
N LEU A 51 -10.38 24.68 3.94
CA LEU A 51 -11.23 25.86 4.18
C LEU A 51 -12.70 25.53 4.46
N GLY A 52 -12.97 24.38 5.09
CA GLY A 52 -14.32 23.91 5.40
C GLY A 52 -15.00 23.12 4.30
N GLU A 53 -14.34 22.88 3.19
CA GLU A 53 -14.80 22.00 2.10
C GLU A 53 -14.07 20.66 2.14
N VAL A 54 -14.74 19.61 1.69
CA VAL A 54 -14.16 18.27 1.54
C VAL A 54 -13.99 17.94 0.07
N HIS A 55 -12.76 17.70 -0.31
CA HIS A 55 -12.37 17.30 -1.65
C HIS A 55 -12.08 15.82 -1.70
N ALA A 56 -12.97 15.04 -2.32
CA ALA A 56 -12.84 13.58 -2.44
C ALA A 56 -12.13 13.18 -3.73
N TYR A 57 -11.15 12.32 -3.61
CA TYR A 57 -10.39 11.75 -4.72
C TYR A 57 -10.38 10.24 -4.62
N ARG A 58 -10.51 9.53 -5.74
CA ARG A 58 -10.38 8.08 -5.82
C ARG A 58 -9.05 7.72 -6.44
N VAL A 59 -8.32 6.79 -5.82
CA VAL A 59 -7.06 6.26 -6.35
C VAL A 59 -7.32 5.54 -7.67
N GLU A 60 -6.61 5.96 -8.71
CA GLU A 60 -6.72 5.42 -10.08
C GLU A 60 -5.44 4.72 -10.53
N ASN A 61 -4.28 5.08 -9.96
CA ASN A 61 -3.01 4.53 -10.38
C ASN A 61 -1.96 4.65 -9.27
N ILE A 62 -1.08 3.66 -9.17
CA ILE A 62 0.02 3.64 -8.20
C ILE A 62 1.33 3.34 -8.93
N LEU A 63 2.31 4.22 -8.77
CA LEU A 63 3.67 4.07 -9.28
C LEU A 63 4.60 3.77 -8.09
N PRO A 64 4.87 2.51 -7.79
CA PRO A 64 5.49 2.14 -6.51
C PRO A 64 6.99 2.44 -6.42
N MET A 65 7.69 2.52 -7.56
CA MET A 65 9.15 2.54 -7.60
C MET A 65 9.68 3.38 -8.77
N VAL A 66 9.42 4.69 -8.77
CA VAL A 66 9.99 5.63 -9.75
C VAL A 66 11.35 6.07 -9.25
N PRO A 67 12.47 5.88 -9.98
CA PRO A 67 13.77 6.37 -9.57
C PRO A 67 13.74 7.88 -9.30
N LYS A 68 14.32 8.33 -8.21
CA LYS A 68 14.26 9.75 -7.80
C LYS A 68 14.89 10.71 -8.83
N ASP A 69 15.81 10.20 -9.68
CA ASP A 69 16.55 10.94 -10.68
C ASP A 69 15.99 10.75 -12.10
N ASP A 70 14.90 9.97 -12.25
CA ASP A 70 14.15 9.82 -13.51
C ASP A 70 13.13 10.96 -13.66
N PHE A 71 13.64 12.13 -14.03
CA PHE A 71 12.82 13.33 -14.21
C PHE A 71 11.81 13.21 -15.35
N GLU A 72 12.06 12.38 -16.36
CA GLU A 72 11.13 12.16 -17.46
C GLU A 72 9.87 11.44 -16.96
N THR A 73 10.04 10.31 -16.28
CA THR A 73 8.92 9.57 -15.69
C THR A 73 8.19 10.40 -14.63
N LEU A 74 8.91 11.14 -13.77
CA LEU A 74 8.31 12.01 -12.76
C LEU A 74 7.47 13.11 -13.42
N ASN A 75 8.00 13.82 -14.41
CA ASN A 75 7.26 14.88 -15.11
C ASN A 75 6.04 14.32 -15.85
N LYS A 76 6.15 13.16 -16.46
CA LYS A 76 5.02 12.50 -17.11
C LYS A 76 3.93 12.12 -16.11
N ALA A 77 4.31 11.60 -14.94
CA ALA A 77 3.37 11.22 -13.88
C ALA A 77 2.67 12.44 -13.27
N LEU A 78 3.37 13.57 -13.12
CA LEU A 78 2.87 14.74 -12.41
C LEU A 78 2.30 15.83 -13.34
N ARG A 79 2.21 15.57 -14.64
CA ARG A 79 1.67 16.55 -15.61
C ARG A 79 0.19 16.83 -15.38
N ILE A 80 -0.24 18.03 -15.78
CA ILE A 80 -1.66 18.39 -15.82
C ILE A 80 -2.33 17.65 -16.98
N LEU A 81 -3.48 17.05 -16.71
CA LEU A 81 -4.34 16.43 -17.72
C LEU A 81 -5.57 17.31 -17.97
N HIS A 82 -5.78 17.70 -19.23
CA HIS A 82 -6.89 18.59 -19.60
C HIS A 82 -8.26 18.01 -19.20
N GLY A 83 -9.15 18.87 -18.71
CA GLY A 83 -10.50 18.52 -18.29
C GLY A 83 -10.56 17.69 -17.00
N GLN A 84 -9.47 17.58 -16.25
CA GLN A 84 -9.41 16.72 -15.08
C GLN A 84 -8.82 17.44 -13.86
N ASP A 85 -9.21 16.97 -12.69
CA ASP A 85 -8.71 17.39 -11.38
C ASP A 85 -8.02 16.19 -10.73
N TRP A 86 -6.68 16.27 -10.57
CA TRP A 86 -5.86 15.22 -10.03
C TRP A 86 -5.16 15.60 -8.74
N LEU A 87 -5.03 14.63 -7.88
CA LEU A 87 -4.19 14.66 -6.68
C LEU A 87 -3.15 13.55 -6.76
N SER A 88 -1.89 13.87 -6.50
CA SER A 88 -0.86 12.87 -6.25
C SER A 88 -0.31 12.98 -4.83
N LEU A 89 -0.20 11.85 -4.15
CA LEU A 89 0.56 11.71 -2.91
C LEU A 89 1.92 11.12 -3.24
N MET A 90 2.99 11.77 -2.81
CA MET A 90 4.36 11.32 -3.09
C MET A 90 5.18 11.14 -1.82
N THR A 91 5.89 10.01 -1.74
CA THR A 91 6.83 9.75 -0.64
C THR A 91 8.08 9.03 -1.13
N CYS A 92 9.08 8.91 -0.25
CA CYS A 92 10.30 8.18 -0.52
C CYS A 92 10.10 6.66 -0.37
N THR A 93 10.79 5.88 -1.21
CA THR A 93 10.77 4.41 -1.19
C THR A 93 12.11 3.87 -1.71
N PRO A 94 12.57 2.64 -1.40
CA PRO A 94 12.12 1.80 -0.28
C PRO A 94 12.35 2.46 1.08
N TYR A 95 11.66 1.97 2.11
CA TYR A 95 11.77 2.48 3.48
C TYR A 95 13.24 2.52 3.95
N GLY A 96 13.69 3.68 4.43
CA GLY A 96 15.06 3.89 4.90
C GLY A 96 16.15 4.01 3.81
N VAL A 97 15.87 3.61 2.55
CA VAL A 97 16.82 3.68 1.43
C VAL A 97 16.61 4.95 0.60
N ASN A 98 15.36 5.28 0.29
CA ASN A 98 14.92 6.56 -0.32
C ASN A 98 15.45 6.84 -1.75
N THR A 99 15.83 5.81 -2.49
CA THR A 99 16.35 5.94 -3.86
C THR A 99 15.28 6.15 -4.92
N HIS A 100 14.02 5.87 -4.57
CA HIS A 100 12.87 5.97 -5.46
C HIS A 100 11.76 6.82 -4.84
N ARG A 101 10.72 7.04 -5.62
CA ARG A 101 9.47 7.68 -5.19
C ARG A 101 8.32 6.70 -5.37
N LEU A 102 7.48 6.60 -4.35
CA LEU A 102 6.14 6.03 -4.45
C LEU A 102 5.19 7.18 -4.74
N ILE A 103 4.39 7.06 -5.79
CA ILE A 103 3.41 8.06 -6.21
C ILE A 103 2.05 7.37 -6.29
N VAL A 104 1.09 7.85 -5.52
CA VAL A 104 -0.31 7.43 -5.56
C VAL A 104 -1.08 8.53 -6.26
N GLN A 105 -1.71 8.23 -7.39
CA GLN A 105 -2.45 9.17 -8.21
C GLN A 105 -3.96 8.94 -8.03
N ALA A 106 -4.68 10.00 -7.73
CA ALA A 106 -6.11 9.96 -7.48
C ALA A 106 -6.83 11.04 -8.28
N LYS A 107 -8.01 10.72 -8.77
CA LYS A 107 -8.87 11.61 -9.56
C LYS A 107 -10.03 12.10 -8.73
N ARG A 108 -10.40 13.38 -8.90
CA ARG A 108 -11.55 13.99 -8.25
C ARG A 108 -12.82 13.21 -8.51
N VAL A 109 -13.59 12.98 -7.46
CA VAL A 109 -14.95 12.44 -7.50
C VAL A 109 -15.90 13.29 -6.69
N THR A 110 -17.20 13.12 -6.91
CA THR A 110 -18.21 13.81 -6.10
C THR A 110 -18.13 13.32 -4.66
N TYR A 111 -18.04 14.27 -3.73
CA TYR A 111 -18.13 13.97 -2.30
C TYR A 111 -19.59 13.69 -1.91
N ASN A 112 -19.83 12.59 -1.23
CA ASN A 112 -21.16 12.12 -0.82
C ASN A 112 -21.38 12.12 0.69
N GLY A 113 -20.46 12.70 1.48
CA GLY A 113 -20.56 12.77 2.93
C GLY A 113 -20.06 11.53 3.68
N GLU A 114 -19.30 10.64 3.04
CA GLU A 114 -18.85 9.37 3.63
C GLU A 114 -17.45 9.42 4.28
N ASP A 115 -16.79 10.59 4.30
CA ASP A 115 -15.44 10.73 4.90
C ASP A 115 -15.45 10.60 6.44
N ASP A 116 -16.61 10.83 7.08
CA ASP A 116 -16.80 10.62 8.52
C ASP A 116 -17.07 9.16 8.89
N ALA A 117 -17.20 8.26 7.91
CA ALA A 117 -17.18 6.84 8.22
C ALA A 117 -15.87 6.53 8.94
N PRO A 118 -15.90 5.98 10.17
CA PRO A 118 -14.69 5.74 10.92
C PRO A 118 -13.75 4.93 10.03
N THR A 119 -12.62 5.54 9.65
CA THR A 119 -11.50 4.83 9.04
C THR A 119 -11.36 3.57 9.86
N GLN A 120 -11.63 2.43 9.23
CA GLN A 120 -11.70 1.13 9.92
C GLN A 120 -10.54 1.08 10.90
N PRO A 121 -10.78 0.94 12.20
CA PRO A 121 -9.71 1.01 13.16
C PRO A 121 -8.70 -0.08 12.82
N VAL A 122 -7.47 0.09 13.26
CA VAL A 122 -6.30 -0.80 13.15
C VAL A 122 -6.60 -2.32 13.08
N GLN A 123 -7.82 -2.75 13.41
CA GLN A 123 -8.31 -4.12 13.22
C GLN A 123 -8.35 -4.59 11.75
N ALA A 124 -8.49 -3.70 10.75
CA ALA A 124 -8.43 -4.10 9.34
C ALA A 124 -7.00 -4.49 8.94
N VAL A 125 -6.00 -3.80 9.47
CA VAL A 125 -4.57 -4.12 9.27
C VAL A 125 -4.23 -5.45 9.92
N ILE A 126 -4.77 -5.73 11.12
CA ILE A 126 -4.58 -7.01 11.82
C ILE A 126 -5.23 -8.17 11.05
N HIS A 127 -6.39 -7.94 10.44
CA HIS A 127 -7.05 -8.97 9.62
C HIS A 127 -6.31 -9.25 8.31
N TYR A 128 -5.69 -8.27 7.69
CA TYR A 128 -4.93 -8.48 6.45
C TYR A 128 -3.64 -9.26 6.73
N THR A 129 -2.88 -8.90 7.75
CA THR A 129 -1.70 -9.65 8.18
C THR A 129 -2.06 -11.05 8.69
N ALA A 130 -3.16 -11.18 9.45
CA ALA A 130 -3.62 -12.49 9.92
C ALA A 130 -4.06 -13.42 8.79
N ARG A 131 -4.62 -12.89 7.70
CA ARG A 131 -5.07 -13.70 6.55
C ARG A 131 -3.89 -14.18 5.69
N SER A 132 -2.86 -13.36 5.51
CA SER A 132 -1.62 -13.77 4.81
C SER A 132 -0.80 -14.75 5.65
N PHE A 133 -0.66 -14.52 6.94
CA PHE A 133 -0.01 -15.47 7.87
C PHE A 133 -0.77 -16.79 7.99
N ARG A 134 -2.11 -16.78 8.02
CA ARG A 134 -2.90 -18.02 8.03
C ARG A 134 -2.64 -18.90 6.80
N ARG A 135 -2.57 -18.32 5.59
CA ARG A 135 -2.29 -19.09 4.37
C ARG A 135 -0.88 -19.70 4.37
N ALA A 136 0.12 -18.92 4.78
CA ALA A 136 1.48 -19.43 4.91
C ALA A 136 1.55 -20.54 5.99
N TYR A 137 0.95 -20.31 7.15
CA TYR A 137 0.97 -21.27 8.28
C TYR A 137 0.24 -22.57 7.95
N THR A 138 -0.88 -22.54 7.22
CA THR A 138 -1.57 -23.77 6.79
C THR A 138 -0.75 -24.59 5.81
N LEU A 139 0.02 -23.96 4.93
CA LEU A 139 0.95 -24.67 4.03
C LEU A 139 2.10 -25.33 4.79
N TYR A 140 2.68 -24.65 5.78
CA TYR A 140 3.75 -25.22 6.62
C TYR A 140 3.26 -26.37 7.50
N ILE A 141 2.07 -26.26 8.11
CA ILE A 141 1.47 -27.36 8.89
C ILE A 141 1.19 -28.55 7.97
N GLY A 142 0.63 -28.34 6.79
CA GLY A 142 0.38 -29.40 5.82
C GLY A 142 1.65 -30.15 5.43
N ALA A 143 2.74 -29.43 5.14
CA ALA A 143 4.03 -30.01 4.82
C ALA A 143 4.62 -30.80 6.00
N ALA A 144 4.54 -30.27 7.23
CA ALA A 144 5.03 -30.95 8.43
C ALA A 144 4.28 -32.27 8.72
N VAL A 145 2.96 -32.29 8.54
CA VAL A 145 2.14 -33.51 8.70
C VAL A 145 2.51 -34.56 7.67
N ILE A 146 2.72 -34.17 6.40
CA ILE A 146 3.14 -35.09 5.33
C ILE A 146 4.51 -35.70 5.66
N ILE A 147 5.48 -34.89 6.09
CA ILE A 147 6.81 -35.37 6.48
C ILE A 147 6.70 -36.36 7.65
N LEU A 148 5.89 -36.06 8.67
CA LEU A 148 5.67 -36.94 9.82
C LEU A 148 5.09 -38.30 9.38
N LEU A 149 4.09 -38.29 8.50
CA LEU A 149 3.48 -39.49 7.96
C LEU A 149 4.49 -40.36 7.19
N VAL A 150 5.33 -39.74 6.36
CA VAL A 150 6.39 -40.43 5.62
C VAL A 150 7.39 -41.06 6.57
N VAL A 151 7.84 -40.34 7.59
CA VAL A 151 8.75 -40.86 8.61
C VAL A 151 8.14 -42.06 9.35
N VAL A 152 6.88 -41.98 9.77
CA VAL A 152 6.16 -43.07 10.42
C VAL A 152 6.06 -44.31 9.52
N LEU A 153 5.76 -44.10 8.21
CA LEU A 153 5.70 -45.21 7.25
C LEU A 153 7.06 -45.87 7.04
N ILE A 154 8.14 -45.11 6.99
CA ILE A 154 9.51 -45.63 6.87
C ILE A 154 9.87 -46.44 8.13
N LEU A 155 9.57 -45.93 9.32
CA LEU A 155 9.85 -46.61 10.56
C LEU A 155 9.04 -47.93 10.70
N ARG A 156 7.75 -47.91 10.29
CA ARG A 156 6.91 -49.13 10.26
C ARG A 156 7.44 -50.16 9.26
N ARG A 157 7.91 -49.75 8.08
CA ARG A 157 8.53 -50.64 7.09
C ARG A 157 9.85 -51.22 7.59
N ARG A 158 10.68 -50.43 8.29
CA ARG A 158 11.94 -50.95 8.92
C ARG A 158 11.65 -51.98 10.03
N LYS A 159 10.63 -51.73 10.88
CA LYS A 159 10.23 -52.67 11.94
C LYS A 159 9.72 -53.99 11.38
N LYS A 160 8.96 -53.98 10.24
CA LYS A 160 8.52 -55.22 9.56
C LYS A 160 9.67 -56.02 8.94
N ARG A 161 10.78 -55.36 8.54
CA ARG A 161 11.96 -56.04 7.98
C ARG A 161 12.86 -56.69 9.04
N HIS A 162 12.75 -56.26 10.29
CA HIS A 162 13.56 -56.78 11.40
C HIS A 162 12.78 -57.74 12.32
N SER A 163 11.57 -58.16 11.98
CA SER A 163 10.87 -59.25 12.71
C SER A 163 11.38 -60.61 12.19
N PRO A 164 12.10 -61.41 12.99
CA PRO A 164 12.52 -62.74 12.58
C PRO A 164 11.28 -63.60 12.39
N LYS A 165 11.24 -64.34 11.27
CA LYS A 165 10.26 -65.41 11.05
C LYS A 165 10.56 -66.52 12.10
N GLN A 166 9.64 -66.71 13.01
CA GLN A 166 9.55 -67.98 13.77
C GLN A 166 8.92 -69.02 12.88
#